data_33b4a31b13dcfd93043bef623bdd7ad8
#
_entry.id   33b4a31b13dcfd93043bef623bdd7ad8
#
_cell.length_a   1.000
_cell.length_b   1.000
_cell.length_c   1.000
_cell.angle_alpha   90.00
_cell.angle_beta   90.00
_cell.angle_gamma   90.00
#
_symmetry.space_group_name_H-M   'P 1'
#
loop_
_entity.id
_entity.type
_entity.pdbx_description
1 polymer ?
#
loop_
_entity_poly.entity_id
_entity_poly.type
_entity_poly.pdbx_seq_one_letter_code
_entity_poly.pdbx_strand_id
1 'polypeptide(L)'
;MRIEIPEQKKLVLEARLPIRWGDMDAMGHVNNASYFRYLETVRIDWLWSVGCKPAPDGEGPVIVNAFCNFYRQLEYPGDVLVRLYVSDVARTTFETWGTMARADQPDVVCAAGGATTIWVDFPRQKATDIPDWMRQLLQA
;
A
#
# COMPACT_ATOMS: atom_id res chain seq x y z
N MET A 1 -20.14 2.67 -0.74
CA MET A 1 -19.73 1.96 0.49
C MET A 1 -18.38 2.49 0.95
N ARG A 2 -18.25 2.83 2.20
CA ARG A 2 -16.98 3.29 2.76
C ARG A 2 -16.37 2.18 3.60
N ILE A 3 -15.12 1.85 3.33
CA ILE A 3 -14.38 0.86 4.11
C ILE A 3 -13.56 1.61 5.15
N GLU A 4 -13.71 1.24 6.41
CA GLU A 4 -13.01 1.91 7.50
C GLU A 4 -11.60 1.36 7.69
N ILE A 5 -10.67 2.27 7.99
CA ILE A 5 -9.28 1.94 8.26
C ILE A 5 -9.10 1.94 9.78
N PRO A 6 -8.51 0.88 10.38
CA PRO A 6 -8.36 0.81 11.82
C PRO A 6 -7.41 1.89 12.36
N GLU A 7 -7.67 2.34 13.58
CA GLU A 7 -6.78 3.29 14.26
C GLU A 7 -5.48 2.60 14.69
N GLN A 8 -5.59 1.36 15.16
CA GLN A 8 -4.42 0.59 15.58
C GLN A 8 -3.76 -0.06 14.38
N LYS A 9 -2.66 0.52 13.97
CA LYS A 9 -1.83 0.04 12.86
C LYS A 9 -0.42 0.56 13.05
N LYS A 10 0.54 -0.14 12.47
CA LYS A 10 1.96 0.20 12.59
C LYS A 10 2.44 0.92 11.34
N LEU A 11 2.99 2.12 11.49
CA LEU A 11 3.64 2.82 10.38
C LEU A 11 4.94 2.10 10.02
N VAL A 12 5.09 1.72 8.75
CA VAL A 12 6.28 1.00 8.28
C VAL A 12 7.09 1.78 7.26
N LEU A 13 6.48 2.72 6.54
CA LEU A 13 7.20 3.52 5.56
C LEU A 13 6.46 4.83 5.32
N GLU A 14 7.25 5.88 5.13
CA GLU A 14 6.77 7.17 4.64
C GLU A 14 7.58 7.52 3.40
N ALA A 15 6.93 7.80 2.29
CA ALA A 15 7.59 8.02 1.02
C ALA A 15 6.94 9.15 0.25
N ARG A 16 7.72 9.82 -0.58
CA ARG A 16 7.26 10.87 -1.50
C ARG A 16 7.39 10.37 -2.93
N LEU A 17 6.33 10.54 -3.70
CA LEU A 17 6.31 10.20 -5.11
C LEU A 17 5.92 11.44 -5.91
N PRO A 18 6.56 11.72 -7.05
CA PRO A 18 6.14 12.82 -7.90
C PRO A 18 4.77 12.51 -8.53
N ILE A 19 3.89 13.49 -8.52
CA ILE A 19 2.68 13.44 -9.33
C ILE A 19 3.12 13.80 -10.76
N ARG A 20 2.84 12.93 -11.70
CA ARG A 20 3.24 13.13 -13.10
C ARG A 20 2.08 13.74 -13.87
N TRP A 21 2.42 14.51 -14.90
CA TRP A 21 1.39 15.05 -15.78
C TRP A 21 0.50 13.96 -16.35
N GLY A 22 1.08 12.81 -16.71
CA GLY A 22 0.34 11.67 -17.25
C GLY A 22 -0.55 10.95 -16.24
N ASP A 23 -0.45 11.27 -14.95
CA ASP A 23 -1.34 10.71 -13.92
C ASP A 23 -2.72 11.40 -13.91
N MET A 24 -2.85 12.53 -14.62
CA MET A 24 -4.05 13.34 -14.65
C MET A 24 -5.10 12.76 -15.58
N ASP A 25 -6.37 12.98 -15.25
CA ASP A 25 -7.48 12.67 -16.15
C ASP A 25 -7.91 13.91 -16.93
N ALA A 26 -8.97 13.77 -17.75
CA ALA A 26 -9.48 14.86 -18.56
C ALA A 26 -10.03 16.04 -17.75
N MET A 27 -10.35 15.82 -16.48
CA MET A 27 -10.88 16.86 -15.58
C MET A 27 -9.78 17.64 -14.87
N GLY A 28 -8.52 17.33 -15.13
CA GLY A 28 -7.39 18.00 -14.49
C GLY A 28 -7.07 17.52 -13.09
N HIS A 29 -7.52 16.34 -12.73
CA HIS A 29 -7.25 15.72 -11.42
C HIS A 29 -6.52 14.41 -11.59
N VAL A 30 -5.80 13.99 -10.57
CA VAL A 30 -5.16 12.67 -10.58
C VAL A 30 -6.24 11.61 -10.77
N ASN A 31 -6.04 10.74 -11.77
CA ASN A 31 -6.97 9.67 -12.10
C ASN A 31 -7.10 8.71 -10.93
N ASN A 32 -8.31 8.21 -10.66
CA ASN A 32 -8.57 7.29 -9.57
C ASN A 32 -7.63 6.08 -9.58
N ALA A 33 -7.30 5.54 -10.76
CA ALA A 33 -6.39 4.41 -10.90
C ALA A 33 -4.97 4.74 -10.43
N SER A 34 -4.53 5.98 -10.55
CA SER A 34 -3.20 6.41 -10.15
C SER A 34 -2.99 6.35 -8.63
N TYR A 35 -4.04 6.55 -7.85
CA TYR A 35 -3.97 6.40 -6.39
C TYR A 35 -3.57 4.96 -6.00
N PHE A 36 -4.14 3.98 -6.69
CA PHE A 36 -3.76 2.57 -6.49
C PHE A 36 -2.31 2.33 -6.89
N ARG A 37 -1.84 2.98 -7.95
CA ARG A 37 -0.44 2.88 -8.38
C ARG A 37 0.51 3.47 -7.34
N TYR A 38 0.16 4.60 -6.74
CA TYR A 38 0.97 5.19 -5.66
C TYR A 38 1.07 4.24 -4.46
N LEU A 39 -0.06 3.68 -4.04
CA LEU A 39 -0.08 2.71 -2.93
C LEU A 39 0.72 1.45 -3.26
N GLU A 40 0.58 0.92 -4.47
CA GLU A 40 1.32 -0.24 -4.93
C GLU A 40 2.83 0.03 -4.92
N THR A 41 3.24 1.16 -5.46
CA THR A 41 4.66 1.53 -5.53
C THR A 41 5.29 1.57 -4.15
N VAL A 42 4.63 2.22 -3.20
CA VAL A 42 5.16 2.36 -1.83
C VAL A 42 5.16 1.01 -1.12
N ARG A 43 4.13 0.20 -1.33
CA ARG A 43 4.07 -1.16 -0.76
C ARG A 43 5.23 -2.03 -1.28
N ILE A 44 5.50 -1.98 -2.57
CA ILE A 44 6.61 -2.73 -3.19
C ILE A 44 7.95 -2.20 -2.68
N ASP A 45 8.12 -0.88 -2.59
CA ASP A 45 9.35 -0.29 -2.07
C ASP A 45 9.63 -0.76 -0.64
N TRP A 46 8.58 -0.81 0.20
CA TRP A 46 8.71 -1.32 1.56
C TRP A 46 9.11 -2.80 1.58
N LEU A 47 8.42 -3.63 0.80
CA LEU A 47 8.71 -5.06 0.73
C LEU A 47 10.16 -5.31 0.30
N TRP A 48 10.62 -4.62 -0.73
CA TRP A 48 12.01 -4.73 -1.18
C TRP A 48 12.99 -4.26 -0.11
N SER A 49 12.65 -3.18 0.61
CA SER A 49 13.52 -2.63 1.67
C SER A 49 13.73 -3.60 2.83
N VAL A 50 12.77 -4.49 3.09
CA VAL A 50 12.87 -5.48 4.16
C VAL A 50 13.35 -6.86 3.65
N GLY A 51 13.77 -6.93 2.38
CA GLY A 51 14.33 -8.14 1.79
C GLY A 51 13.32 -9.06 1.11
N CYS A 52 12.07 -8.64 0.99
CA CYS A 52 11.03 -9.42 0.31
C CYS A 52 11.02 -9.08 -1.18
N LYS A 53 11.80 -9.81 -1.94
CA LYS A 53 11.92 -9.64 -3.41
C LYS A 53 11.19 -10.76 -4.13
N PRO A 54 10.85 -10.59 -5.42
CA PRO A 54 10.19 -11.62 -6.19
C PRO A 54 10.93 -12.96 -6.12
N ALA A 55 10.20 -14.02 -5.80
CA ALA A 55 10.74 -15.37 -5.66
C ALA A 55 9.76 -16.36 -6.30
N PRO A 56 9.68 -16.41 -7.65
CA PRO A 56 8.67 -17.23 -8.34
C PRO A 56 8.77 -18.72 -8.07
N ASP A 57 9.95 -19.20 -7.65
CA ASP A 57 10.16 -20.60 -7.26
C ASP A 57 10.04 -20.82 -5.75
N GLY A 58 9.71 -19.80 -5.00
CA GLY A 58 9.61 -19.85 -3.55
C GLY A 58 8.25 -19.37 -3.06
N GLU A 59 8.26 -18.52 -2.04
CA GLU A 59 7.04 -17.97 -1.45
C GLU A 59 7.10 -16.46 -1.35
N GLY A 60 5.95 -15.84 -1.21
CA GLY A 60 5.87 -14.40 -1.08
C GLY A 60 4.45 -13.87 -1.02
N PRO A 61 4.32 -12.54 -0.95
CA PRO A 61 3.03 -11.87 -0.81
C PRO A 61 2.29 -11.73 -2.14
N VAL A 62 0.97 -11.88 -2.06
CA VAL A 62 0.04 -11.64 -3.17
C VAL A 62 -1.13 -10.81 -2.65
N ILE A 63 -1.53 -9.81 -3.42
CA ILE A 63 -2.68 -8.98 -3.09
C ILE A 63 -3.95 -9.68 -3.55
N VAL A 64 -4.91 -9.85 -2.64
CA VAL A 64 -6.18 -10.51 -2.94
C VAL A 64 -7.35 -9.54 -3.06
N ASN A 65 -7.23 -8.34 -2.50
CA ASN A 65 -8.15 -7.25 -2.74
C ASN A 65 -7.48 -5.92 -2.42
N ALA A 66 -8.04 -4.84 -2.94
CA ALA A 66 -7.55 -3.50 -2.67
C ALA A 66 -8.73 -2.52 -2.79
N PHE A 67 -8.66 -1.44 -2.02
CA PHE A 67 -9.66 -0.37 -2.09
C PHE A 67 -9.01 0.99 -1.86
N CYS A 68 -9.73 2.03 -2.23
CA CYS A 68 -9.33 3.40 -1.93
C CYS A 68 -10.57 4.27 -1.71
N ASN A 69 -10.54 5.05 -0.63
CA ASN A 69 -11.52 6.10 -0.35
C ASN A 69 -10.92 7.42 -0.80
N PHE A 70 -11.66 8.19 -1.59
CA PHE A 70 -11.22 9.47 -2.13
C PHE A 70 -11.94 10.59 -1.39
N TYR A 71 -11.19 11.46 -0.73
CA TYR A 71 -11.75 12.56 0.08
C TYR A 71 -11.56 13.91 -0.59
N ARG A 72 -10.39 14.13 -1.21
CA ARG A 72 -10.03 15.35 -1.92
C ARG A 72 -9.21 14.96 -3.14
N GLN A 73 -9.19 15.83 -4.14
CA GLN A 73 -8.47 15.54 -5.37
C GLN A 73 -7.02 15.98 -5.26
N LEU A 74 -6.12 15.16 -5.78
CA LEU A 74 -4.73 15.52 -6.01
C LEU A 74 -4.59 16.12 -7.40
N GLU A 75 -3.66 17.05 -7.55
CA GLU A 75 -3.42 17.73 -8.82
C GLU A 75 -1.91 17.86 -9.07
N TYR A 76 -1.55 17.77 -10.35
CA TYR A 76 -0.21 18.11 -10.82
C TYR A 76 -0.08 19.64 -10.89
N PRO A 77 1.08 20.24 -10.61
CA PRO A 77 2.34 19.59 -10.17
C PRO A 77 2.40 19.41 -8.65
N GLY A 78 3.34 18.60 -8.21
CA GLY A 78 3.62 18.38 -6.82
C GLY A 78 4.00 16.94 -6.53
N ASP A 79 4.23 16.66 -5.27
CA ASP A 79 4.52 15.31 -4.79
C ASP A 79 3.38 14.82 -3.92
N VAL A 80 3.13 13.52 -3.97
CA VAL A 80 2.25 12.84 -3.03
C VAL A 80 3.09 12.24 -1.90
N LEU A 81 2.66 12.52 -0.65
CA LEU A 81 3.23 11.89 0.53
C LEU A 81 2.37 10.68 0.88
N VAL A 82 2.96 9.51 0.86
CA VAL A 82 2.29 8.26 1.19
C VAL A 82 2.84 7.72 2.51
N ARG A 83 1.94 7.46 3.46
CA ARG A 83 2.29 6.78 4.71
C ARG A 83 1.69 5.38 4.66
N LEU A 84 2.54 4.37 4.78
CA LEU A 84 2.14 2.97 4.71
C LEU A 84 2.13 2.35 6.10
N TYR A 85 1.04 1.68 6.42
CA TYR A 85 0.81 1.01 7.71
C TYR A 85 0.49 -0.45 7.49
N VAL A 86 0.74 -1.27 8.52
CA VAL A 86 0.36 -2.68 8.55
C VAL A 86 -0.45 -2.98 9.81
N SER A 87 -1.33 -3.97 9.72
CA SER A 87 -2.13 -4.43 10.86
C SER A 87 -2.70 -5.82 10.61
N ASP A 88 -3.43 -6.34 11.57
CA ASP A 88 -4.26 -7.54 11.46
C ASP A 88 -3.49 -8.73 10.89
N VAL A 89 -2.37 -9.04 11.53
CA VAL A 89 -1.50 -10.14 11.13
C VAL A 89 -2.13 -11.46 11.56
N ALA A 90 -2.51 -12.29 10.59
CA ALA A 90 -3.05 -13.63 10.80
C ALA A 90 -2.01 -14.67 10.40
N ARG A 91 -2.41 -15.93 10.30
CA ARG A 91 -1.49 -17.01 9.98
C ARG A 91 -0.91 -16.86 8.57
N THR A 92 -1.75 -16.49 7.59
CA THR A 92 -1.35 -16.39 6.19
C THR A 92 -1.55 -15.01 5.59
N THR A 93 -2.23 -14.09 6.28
CA THR A 93 -2.60 -12.77 5.76
C THR A 93 -2.21 -11.64 6.69
N PHE A 94 -2.05 -10.45 6.12
CA PHE A 94 -1.98 -9.21 6.86
C PHE A 94 -2.57 -8.08 6.01
N GLU A 95 -2.92 -6.98 6.68
CA GLU A 95 -3.48 -5.82 6.00
C GLU A 95 -2.42 -4.73 5.86
N THR A 96 -2.40 -4.08 4.70
CA THR A 96 -1.65 -2.84 4.51
C THR A 96 -2.64 -1.70 4.31
N TRP A 97 -2.30 -0.52 4.82
CA TRP A 97 -3.11 0.69 4.70
C TRP A 97 -2.21 1.83 4.27
N GLY A 98 -2.75 2.73 3.47
CA GLY A 98 -1.98 3.89 3.06
C GLY A 98 -2.80 5.16 3.07
N THR A 99 -2.21 6.25 3.56
CA THR A 99 -2.78 7.57 3.43
C THR A 99 -1.97 8.35 2.40
N MET A 100 -2.66 9.21 1.64
CA MET A 100 -2.05 10.01 0.60
C MET A 100 -2.43 11.48 0.81
N ALA A 101 -1.42 12.34 0.86
CA ALA A 101 -1.57 13.78 0.99
C ALA A 101 -0.60 14.46 0.03
N ARG A 102 -0.85 15.73 -0.30
CA ARG A 102 0.19 16.52 -0.97
C ARG A 102 1.36 16.69 0.01
N ALA A 103 2.57 16.58 -0.49
CA ALA A 103 3.75 16.74 0.37
C ALA A 103 3.84 18.16 0.97
N ASP A 104 3.29 19.17 0.29
CA ASP A 104 3.23 20.54 0.79
C ASP A 104 2.05 20.81 1.75
N GLN A 105 1.17 19.83 1.93
CA GLN A 105 0.04 19.86 2.87
C GLN A 105 -0.09 18.49 3.55
N PRO A 106 0.92 18.05 4.32
CA PRO A 106 1.00 16.66 4.81
C PRO A 106 -0.10 16.28 5.79
N ASP A 107 -0.77 17.26 6.41
CA ASP A 107 -1.83 16.98 7.38
C ASP A 107 -3.23 16.90 6.75
N VAL A 108 -3.32 17.12 5.44
CA VAL A 108 -4.59 17.06 4.70
C VAL A 108 -4.62 15.77 3.89
N VAL A 109 -5.26 14.74 4.43
CA VAL A 109 -5.40 13.45 3.75
C VAL A 109 -6.37 13.60 2.57
N CYS A 110 -5.87 13.34 1.37
CA CYS A 110 -6.66 13.41 0.14
C CYS A 110 -7.33 12.07 -0.18
N ALA A 111 -6.65 10.98 0.14
CA ALA A 111 -7.18 9.64 -0.08
C ALA A 111 -6.56 8.68 0.93
N ALA A 112 -7.25 7.60 1.20
CA ALA A 112 -6.73 6.53 2.04
C ALA A 112 -7.30 5.20 1.55
N GLY A 113 -6.45 4.20 1.51
CA GLY A 113 -6.85 2.89 1.02
C GLY A 113 -6.12 1.77 1.71
N GLY A 114 -6.38 0.57 1.24
CA GLY A 114 -5.76 -0.62 1.81
C GLY A 114 -5.80 -1.79 0.87
N ALA A 115 -5.10 -2.83 1.27
CA ALA A 115 -5.03 -4.09 0.54
C ALA A 115 -4.80 -5.23 1.51
N THR A 116 -5.47 -6.35 1.25
CA THR A 116 -5.22 -7.59 1.96
C THR A 116 -4.14 -8.36 1.23
N THR A 117 -3.11 -8.74 1.95
CA THR A 117 -1.99 -9.52 1.43
C THR A 117 -2.07 -10.93 1.98
N ILE A 118 -1.94 -11.93 1.11
CA ILE A 118 -1.83 -13.32 1.49
C ILE A 118 -0.44 -13.85 1.14
N TRP A 119 0.14 -14.65 2.03
CA TRP A 119 1.43 -15.29 1.78
C TRP A 119 1.20 -16.60 1.03
N VAL A 120 1.88 -16.78 -0.09
CA VAL A 120 1.63 -17.86 -1.05
C VAL A 120 2.90 -18.63 -1.33
N ASP A 121 2.78 -19.96 -1.38
CA ASP A 121 3.77 -20.86 -1.94
C ASP A 121 3.49 -20.91 -3.45
N PHE A 122 4.34 -20.28 -4.24
CA PHE A 122 4.11 -20.11 -5.67
C PHE A 122 4.12 -21.42 -6.46
N PRO A 123 5.07 -22.36 -6.24
CA PRO A 123 5.01 -23.63 -6.93
C PRO A 123 3.73 -24.42 -6.70
N ARG A 124 3.18 -24.36 -5.49
CA ARG A 124 1.94 -25.07 -5.14
C ARG A 124 0.69 -24.24 -5.40
N GLN A 125 0.83 -22.93 -5.62
CA GLN A 125 -0.28 -21.98 -5.76
C GLN A 125 -1.26 -22.07 -4.60
N LYS A 126 -0.72 -22.13 -3.37
CA LYS A 126 -1.49 -22.23 -2.14
C LYS A 126 -1.01 -21.23 -1.09
N ALA A 127 -1.94 -20.78 -0.26
CA ALA A 127 -1.59 -19.99 0.90
C ALA A 127 -0.68 -20.80 1.84
N THR A 128 0.31 -20.14 2.40
CA THR A 128 1.23 -20.73 3.38
C THR A 128 1.46 -19.74 4.51
N ASP A 129 2.01 -20.20 5.61
CA ASP A 129 2.24 -19.38 6.79
C ASP A 129 3.20 -18.24 6.47
N ILE A 130 2.90 -17.06 7.00
CA ILE A 130 3.84 -15.94 6.97
C ILE A 130 5.10 -16.39 7.71
N PRO A 131 6.30 -16.30 7.10
CA PRO A 131 7.52 -16.73 7.77
C PRO A 131 7.83 -15.86 8.98
N ASP A 132 8.54 -16.44 9.96
CA ASP A 132 8.81 -15.76 11.23
C ASP A 132 9.52 -14.42 11.06
N TRP A 133 10.47 -14.33 10.13
CA TRP A 133 11.20 -13.08 9.90
C TRP A 133 10.28 -11.96 9.43
N MET A 134 9.28 -12.26 8.61
CA MET A 134 8.29 -11.29 8.14
C MET A 134 7.29 -10.96 9.24
N ARG A 135 6.86 -11.98 9.99
CA ARG A 135 5.93 -11.81 11.11
C ARG A 135 6.49 -10.87 12.16
N GLN A 136 7.77 -10.98 12.47
CA GLN A 136 8.44 -10.10 13.42
C GLN A 136 8.42 -8.64 12.95
N LEU A 137 8.63 -8.39 11.66
CA LEU A 137 8.56 -7.05 11.09
C LEU A 137 7.15 -6.45 11.16
N LEU A 138 6.14 -7.30 10.96
CA LEU A 138 4.74 -6.85 10.97
C LEU A 138 4.24 -6.54 12.38
N GLN A 139 4.70 -7.28 13.38
CA GLN A 139 4.19 -7.22 14.76
C GLN A 139 5.03 -6.35 15.71
N ALA A 140 6.27 -6.08 15.35
CA ALA A 140 7.20 -5.37 16.24
C ALA A 140 6.83 -3.91 16.54
#